data_8110bc5659d089a2cc08d6f28b4e2bc7
#
_entry.id   8110bc5659d089a2cc08d6f28b4e2bc7
#
_cell.length_a   1.000
_cell.length_b   1.000
_cell.length_c   1.000
_cell.angle_alpha   90.00
_cell.angle_beta   90.00
_cell.angle_gamma   90.00
#
_symmetry.space_group_name_H-M   'P 1'
#
loop_
_entity.id
_entity.type
_entity.pdbx_description
1 polymer ?
#
loop_
_entity_poly.entity_id
_entity_poly.type
_entity_poly.pdbx_seq_one_letter_code
_entity_poly.pdbx_strand_id
1 'polypeptide(L)'
;MWFVALGSELAQNGGMRAFITEHQQELRGSIIIDLDGLGAGDLCMIEQEGMYRTVKTSSRMKRYIKKASQATGLNVGGAQIKWKDSAASYAIKQGYQAMHLVGMNGAKPAFFAQGDDVLENVDEQTLETNATLLWSC
;
A
#
# COMPACT_ATOMS: atom_id res chain seq x y z
N MET A 1 -11.97 -5.12 -11.58
CA MET A 1 -11.07 -5.01 -10.40
C MET A 1 -10.48 -6.38 -10.11
N TRP A 2 -9.18 -6.43 -9.83
CA TRP A 2 -8.47 -7.65 -9.47
C TRP A 2 -7.99 -7.55 -8.03
N PHE A 3 -8.15 -8.63 -7.27
CA PHE A 3 -7.54 -8.81 -5.95
C PHE A 3 -6.44 -9.85 -6.10
N VAL A 4 -5.22 -9.47 -5.78
CA VAL A 4 -4.02 -10.29 -6.00
C VAL A 4 -3.26 -10.45 -4.69
N ALA A 5 -3.09 -11.69 -4.25
CA ALA A 5 -2.21 -12.03 -3.15
C ALA A 5 -0.82 -12.38 -3.70
N LEU A 6 0.17 -11.58 -3.34
CA LEU A 6 1.54 -11.75 -3.80
C LEU A 6 2.38 -12.47 -2.74
N GLY A 7 3.30 -13.31 -3.21
CA GLY A 7 4.33 -13.91 -2.36
C GLY A 7 5.69 -13.26 -2.57
N SER A 8 6.67 -13.73 -1.80
CA SER A 8 8.09 -13.34 -1.94
C SER A 8 8.36 -11.82 -1.84
N GLU A 9 7.59 -11.11 -1.04
CA GLU A 9 7.74 -9.65 -0.88
C GLU A 9 9.13 -9.28 -0.36
N LEU A 10 9.60 -9.97 0.69
CA LEU A 10 10.92 -9.75 1.28
C LEU A 10 12.07 -10.21 0.39
N ALA A 11 11.79 -11.00 -0.64
CA ALA A 11 12.75 -11.42 -1.67
C ALA A 11 12.71 -10.49 -2.88
N GLN A 12 12.96 -9.21 -2.68
CA GLN A 12 13.01 -8.18 -3.75
C GLN A 12 11.70 -8.05 -4.56
N ASN A 13 10.56 -8.19 -3.88
CA ASN A 13 9.22 -8.14 -4.51
C ASN A 13 9.06 -9.18 -5.64
N GLY A 14 9.54 -10.40 -5.44
CA GLY A 14 9.53 -11.45 -6.46
C GLY A 14 8.15 -11.73 -7.03
N GLY A 15 7.12 -11.79 -6.18
CA GLY A 15 5.73 -11.98 -6.61
C GLY A 15 5.23 -10.83 -7.50
N MET A 16 5.49 -9.58 -7.14
CA MET A 16 5.10 -8.42 -7.95
C MET A 16 5.84 -8.36 -9.29
N ARG A 17 7.11 -8.72 -9.30
CA ARG A 17 7.91 -8.79 -10.51
C ARG A 17 7.35 -9.81 -11.50
N ALA A 18 7.03 -11.01 -11.03
CA ALA A 18 6.43 -12.05 -11.84
C ALA A 18 5.05 -11.64 -12.36
N PHE A 19 4.22 -11.09 -11.48
CA PHE A 19 2.87 -10.63 -11.82
C PHE A 19 2.89 -9.55 -12.91
N ILE A 20 3.71 -8.51 -12.76
CA ILE A 20 3.82 -7.47 -13.79
C ILE A 20 4.35 -8.04 -15.11
N THR A 21 5.34 -8.93 -15.07
CA THR A 21 5.90 -9.54 -16.28
C THR A 21 4.86 -10.34 -17.06
N GLU A 22 4.02 -11.08 -16.34
CA GLU A 22 3.00 -11.96 -16.95
C GLU A 22 1.81 -11.16 -17.49
N HIS A 23 1.42 -10.05 -16.82
CA HIS A 23 0.19 -9.32 -17.10
C HIS A 23 0.41 -7.90 -17.66
N GLN A 24 1.54 -7.63 -18.28
CA GLN A 24 1.90 -6.28 -18.77
C GLN A 24 0.82 -5.61 -19.63
N GLN A 25 0.18 -6.37 -20.51
CA GLN A 25 -0.84 -5.81 -21.42
C GLN A 25 -2.13 -5.46 -20.69
N GLU A 26 -2.53 -6.31 -19.76
CA GLU A 26 -3.77 -6.17 -18.99
C GLU A 26 -3.68 -5.04 -17.97
N LEU A 27 -2.45 -4.78 -17.46
CA LEU A 27 -2.18 -3.73 -16.48
C LEU A 27 -2.04 -2.33 -17.09
N ARG A 28 -2.08 -2.19 -18.41
CA ARG A 28 -2.01 -0.86 -19.05
C ARG A 28 -3.16 0.03 -18.60
N GLY A 29 -2.81 1.22 -18.09
CA GLY A 29 -3.78 2.19 -17.61
C GLY A 29 -4.45 1.85 -16.28
N SER A 30 -4.07 0.74 -15.66
CA SER A 30 -4.55 0.34 -14.34
C SER A 30 -3.91 1.17 -13.24
N ILE A 31 -4.62 1.25 -12.11
CA ILE A 31 -4.09 1.76 -10.85
C ILE A 31 -3.80 0.55 -9.96
N ILE A 32 -2.60 0.48 -9.41
CA ILE A 32 -2.17 -0.56 -8.49
C ILE A 32 -2.19 0.01 -7.07
N ILE A 33 -2.90 -0.67 -6.18
CA ILE A 33 -2.96 -0.31 -4.78
C ILE A 33 -2.37 -1.46 -3.97
N ASP A 34 -1.25 -1.22 -3.33
CA ASP A 34 -0.59 -2.14 -2.42
C ASP A 34 -1.13 -1.92 -1.02
N LEU A 35 -1.58 -2.98 -0.37
CA LEU A 35 -2.26 -2.94 0.92
C LEU A 35 -1.46 -3.73 1.94
N ASP A 36 -1.13 -3.10 3.06
CA ASP A 36 -0.32 -3.72 4.10
C ASP A 36 -0.87 -3.36 5.49
N GLY A 37 -1.12 -4.36 6.33
CA GLY A 37 -1.49 -4.19 7.72
C GLY A 37 -2.73 -3.34 7.98
N LEU A 38 -3.77 -3.42 7.15
CA LEU A 38 -4.96 -2.57 7.25
C LEU A 38 -5.77 -2.75 8.54
N GLY A 39 -5.58 -3.85 9.26
CA GLY A 39 -6.29 -4.15 10.51
C GLY A 39 -5.62 -3.61 11.76
N ALA A 40 -4.57 -2.80 11.66
CA ALA A 40 -3.84 -2.29 12.80
C ALA A 40 -3.23 -0.90 12.53
N GLY A 41 -3.14 -0.07 13.56
CA GLY A 41 -2.57 1.27 13.47
C GLY A 41 -3.43 2.26 12.69
N ASP A 42 -2.85 3.41 12.41
CA ASP A 42 -3.49 4.47 11.64
C ASP A 42 -3.21 4.31 10.14
N LEU A 43 -4.24 4.42 9.32
CA LEU A 43 -4.09 4.29 7.87
C LEU A 43 -3.28 5.45 7.31
N CYS A 44 -2.20 5.11 6.62
CA CYS A 44 -1.33 6.07 5.96
C CYS A 44 -1.12 5.69 4.49
N MET A 45 -1.03 6.70 3.64
CA MET A 45 -0.48 6.56 2.30
C MET A 45 1.01 6.85 2.35
N ILE A 46 1.81 5.95 1.81
CA ILE A 46 3.26 6.14 1.74
C ILE A 46 3.57 7.10 0.60
N GLU A 47 4.05 8.28 0.96
CA GLU A 47 4.38 9.34 -0.02
C GLU A 47 5.73 9.13 -0.68
N GLN A 48 6.68 8.55 0.06
CA GLN A 48 8.02 8.24 -0.41
C GLN A 48 8.50 6.94 0.23
N GLU A 49 9.13 6.10 -0.56
CA GLU A 49 9.79 4.90 -0.05
C GLU A 49 11.03 4.52 -0.87
N GLY A 50 11.83 3.63 -0.32
CA GLY A 50 13.00 3.08 -0.98
C GLY A 50 14.25 3.09 -0.13
N MET A 51 15.00 2.00 -0.19
CA MET A 51 16.25 1.81 0.56
C MET A 51 17.44 2.47 -0.17
N TYR A 52 17.54 2.26 -1.48
CA TYR A 52 18.64 2.77 -2.31
C TYR A 52 18.22 3.91 -3.22
N ARG A 53 17.02 3.83 -3.76
CA ARG A 53 16.47 4.85 -4.66
C ARG A 53 15.08 5.23 -4.17
N THR A 54 14.92 6.50 -3.81
CA THR A 54 13.63 7.04 -3.36
C THR A 54 12.62 7.05 -4.51
N VAL A 55 11.48 6.45 -4.27
CA VAL A 55 10.30 6.48 -5.13
C VAL A 55 9.22 7.33 -4.47
N LYS A 56 8.61 8.21 -5.24
CA LYS A 56 7.55 9.11 -4.76
C LYS A 56 6.20 8.73 -5.38
N THR A 57 5.18 8.71 -4.55
CA THR A 57 3.80 8.57 -5.02
C THR A 57 3.38 9.79 -5.83
N SER A 58 2.74 9.59 -6.97
CA SER A 58 2.32 10.67 -7.86
C SER A 58 1.26 11.57 -7.23
N SER A 59 1.23 12.83 -7.64
CA SER A 59 0.19 13.79 -7.20
C SER A 59 -1.23 13.33 -7.57
N ARG A 60 -1.37 12.54 -8.64
CA ARG A 60 -2.65 11.96 -9.07
C ARG A 60 -3.17 10.98 -8.02
N MET A 61 -2.31 10.06 -7.52
CA MET A 61 -2.68 9.10 -6.48
C MET A 61 -3.02 9.81 -5.17
N LYS A 62 -2.24 10.82 -4.79
CA LYS A 62 -2.54 11.65 -3.61
C LYS A 62 -3.92 12.31 -3.70
N ARG A 63 -4.32 12.79 -4.87
CA ARG A 63 -5.65 13.37 -5.07
C ARG A 63 -6.77 12.35 -4.96
N TYR A 64 -6.58 11.12 -5.44
CA TYR A 64 -7.58 10.05 -5.28
C TYR A 64 -7.82 9.72 -3.81
N ILE A 65 -6.77 9.52 -3.04
CA ILE A 65 -6.89 9.25 -1.60
C ILE A 65 -7.54 10.44 -0.87
N LYS A 66 -7.16 11.66 -1.19
CA LYS A 66 -7.78 12.86 -0.60
C LYS A 66 -9.29 12.93 -0.87
N LYS A 67 -9.72 12.62 -2.09
CA LYS A 67 -11.14 12.56 -2.43
C LYS A 67 -11.87 11.45 -1.67
N ALA A 68 -11.31 10.27 -1.59
CA ALA A 68 -11.89 9.16 -0.83
C ALA A 68 -11.98 9.48 0.67
N SER A 69 -10.95 10.08 1.24
CA SER A 69 -10.94 10.56 2.63
C SER A 69 -12.06 11.59 2.89
N GLN A 70 -12.23 12.55 2.01
CA GLN A 70 -13.30 13.56 2.11
C GLN A 70 -14.69 12.94 1.96
N ALA A 71 -14.87 11.99 1.04
CA ALA A 71 -16.15 11.34 0.79
C ALA A 71 -16.60 10.44 1.95
N THR A 72 -15.66 9.78 2.63
CA THR A 72 -15.95 8.85 3.72
C THR A 72 -15.85 9.48 5.11
N GLY A 73 -15.25 10.66 5.23
CA GLY A 73 -14.92 11.29 6.52
C GLY A 73 -13.78 10.59 7.29
N LEU A 74 -13.10 9.64 6.66
CA LEU A 74 -12.00 8.89 7.26
C LEU A 74 -10.66 9.58 6.99
N ASN A 75 -9.82 9.69 8.03
CA ASN A 75 -8.50 10.30 7.88
C ASN A 75 -7.48 9.33 7.32
N VAL A 76 -6.69 9.79 6.35
CA VAL A 76 -5.54 9.08 5.82
C VAL A 76 -4.32 9.98 6.01
N GLY A 77 -3.36 9.51 6.82
CA GLY A 77 -2.10 10.19 7.02
C GLY A 77 -1.13 10.03 5.86
N GLY A 78 -0.09 10.84 5.84
CA GLY A 78 1.06 10.67 4.95
C GLY A 78 2.25 10.13 5.73
N ALA A 79 2.99 9.18 5.17
CA ALA A 79 4.17 8.61 5.80
C ALA A 79 5.30 8.36 4.79
N GLN A 80 6.48 8.06 5.30
CA GLN A 80 7.67 7.73 4.49
C GLN A 80 8.31 6.45 5.04
N ILE A 81 8.72 5.57 4.15
CA ILE A 81 9.44 4.35 4.48
C ILE A 81 10.79 4.36 3.77
N LYS A 82 11.89 4.35 4.54
CA LYS A 82 13.25 4.46 4.01
C LYS A 82 14.03 3.15 3.98
N TRP A 83 13.51 2.10 4.61
CA TRP A 83 14.26 0.84 4.81
C TRP A 83 13.80 -0.33 3.94
N LYS A 84 12.72 -0.18 3.19
CA LYS A 84 12.25 -1.22 2.27
C LYS A 84 11.64 -0.63 1.01
N ASP A 85 11.55 -1.46 -0.01
CA ASP A 85 10.77 -1.24 -1.22
C ASP A 85 9.52 -2.12 -1.17
N SER A 86 8.34 -1.53 -1.37
CA SER A 86 7.08 -2.26 -1.49
C SER A 86 6.80 -2.73 -2.92
N ALA A 87 5.74 -3.53 -3.08
CA ALA A 87 5.23 -3.89 -4.40
C ALA A 87 4.82 -2.64 -5.21
N ALA A 88 4.23 -1.64 -4.53
CA ALA A 88 3.89 -0.36 -5.16
C ALA A 88 5.13 0.38 -5.68
N SER A 89 6.22 0.43 -4.90
CA SER A 89 7.45 1.11 -5.35
C SER A 89 8.05 0.45 -6.57
N TYR A 90 8.03 -0.88 -6.62
CA TYR A 90 8.46 -1.61 -7.81
C TYR A 90 7.59 -1.27 -9.02
N ALA A 91 6.26 -1.25 -8.86
CA ALA A 91 5.34 -0.89 -9.93
C ALA A 91 5.59 0.53 -10.46
N ILE A 92 5.82 1.51 -9.57
CA ILE A 92 6.15 2.89 -9.95
C ILE A 92 7.45 2.94 -10.75
N LYS A 93 8.48 2.20 -10.35
CA LYS A 93 9.75 2.09 -11.08
C LYS A 93 9.56 1.53 -12.49
N GLN A 94 8.55 0.69 -12.70
CA GLN A 94 8.18 0.13 -14.00
C GLN A 94 7.24 1.04 -14.82
N GLY A 95 6.88 2.22 -14.32
CA GLY A 95 6.05 3.21 -15.02
C GLY A 95 4.55 3.08 -14.78
N TYR A 96 4.12 2.25 -13.84
CA TYR A 96 2.70 2.12 -13.48
C TYR A 96 2.27 3.18 -12.47
N GLN A 97 0.98 3.50 -12.46
CA GLN A 97 0.37 4.32 -11.41
C GLN A 97 0.11 3.42 -10.20
N ALA A 98 0.79 3.67 -9.09
CA ALA A 98 0.66 2.86 -7.90
C ALA A 98 0.70 3.70 -6.63
N MET A 99 0.10 3.16 -5.55
CA MET A 99 0.19 3.70 -4.21
C MET A 99 0.28 2.58 -3.18
N HIS A 100 0.90 2.86 -2.05
CA HIS A 100 1.02 1.96 -0.92
C HIS A 100 0.22 2.51 0.26
N LEU A 101 -0.75 1.75 0.75
CA LEU A 101 -1.56 2.06 1.92
C LEU A 101 -1.21 1.08 3.03
N VAL A 102 -0.89 1.59 4.20
CA VAL A 102 -0.40 0.78 5.32
C VAL A 102 -0.91 1.29 6.67
N GLY A 103 -1.20 0.38 7.59
CA GLY A 103 -1.41 0.72 8.99
C GLY A 103 -0.08 1.05 9.67
N MET A 104 0.02 2.25 10.26
CA MET A 104 1.24 2.75 10.87
C MET A 104 1.07 2.97 12.37
N ASN A 105 2.11 2.64 13.14
CA ASN A 105 2.30 3.10 14.51
C ASN A 105 3.48 4.07 14.54
N GLY A 106 3.18 5.38 14.51
CA GLY A 106 4.20 6.41 14.34
C GLY A 106 4.95 6.27 13.02
N ALA A 107 6.27 6.11 13.07
CA ALA A 107 7.13 6.02 11.88
C ALA A 107 7.28 4.60 11.31
N LYS A 108 6.64 3.59 11.91
CA LYS A 108 6.77 2.18 11.52
C LYS A 108 5.42 1.57 11.19
N PRO A 109 5.35 0.61 10.24
CA PRO A 109 4.16 -0.22 10.06
C PRO A 109 3.80 -0.93 11.36
N ALA A 110 2.49 -0.99 11.65
CA ALA A 110 1.99 -1.65 12.85
C ALA A 110 2.31 -3.15 12.79
N PHE A 111 2.94 -3.67 13.85
CA PHE A 111 3.30 -5.09 14.01
C PHE A 111 4.18 -5.70 12.91
N PHE A 112 4.72 -4.89 12.01
CA PHE A 112 5.51 -5.38 10.86
C PHE A 112 6.67 -6.28 11.29
N ALA A 113 6.68 -7.52 10.78
CA ALA A 113 7.73 -8.54 11.02
C ALA A 113 8.07 -8.76 12.49
N GLN A 114 7.10 -8.60 13.40
CA GLN A 114 7.25 -8.81 14.84
C GLN A 114 6.46 -10.06 15.29
N GLY A 115 6.81 -10.60 16.45
CA GLY A 115 6.07 -11.71 17.05
C GLY A 115 4.61 -11.39 17.39
N ASP A 116 4.28 -10.10 17.46
CA ASP A 116 2.92 -9.58 17.69
C ASP A 116 2.09 -9.45 16.41
N ASP A 117 2.65 -9.79 15.25
CA ASP A 117 1.93 -9.83 13.97
C ASP A 117 1.12 -11.14 13.89
N VAL A 118 0.06 -11.18 14.69
CA VAL A 118 -0.84 -12.33 14.86
C VAL A 118 -2.30 -11.87 14.71
N LEU A 119 -3.18 -12.82 14.38
CA LEU A 119 -4.60 -12.55 14.10
C LEU A 119 -5.30 -11.83 15.26
N GLU A 120 -4.96 -12.13 16.50
CA GLU A 120 -5.53 -11.54 17.70
C GLU A 120 -5.29 -10.02 17.80
N ASN A 121 -4.27 -9.51 17.14
CA ASN A 121 -3.93 -8.08 17.10
C ASN A 121 -4.55 -7.34 15.91
N VAL A 122 -5.33 -8.04 15.08
CA VAL A 122 -6.13 -7.42 14.01
C VAL A 122 -7.43 -6.88 14.60
N ASP A 123 -7.66 -5.57 14.49
CA ASP A 123 -8.91 -4.95 14.88
C ASP A 123 -9.91 -4.99 13.72
N GLU A 124 -10.98 -5.73 13.89
CA GLU A 124 -12.01 -5.93 12.87
C GLU A 124 -12.67 -4.61 12.45
N GLN A 125 -12.93 -3.72 13.40
CA GLN A 125 -13.54 -2.42 13.11
C GLN A 125 -12.60 -1.53 12.30
N THR A 126 -11.32 -1.51 12.64
CA THR A 126 -10.28 -0.78 11.89
C THR A 126 -10.17 -1.33 10.46
N LEU A 127 -10.18 -2.65 10.31
CA LEU A 127 -10.13 -3.30 9.00
C LEU A 127 -11.34 -2.93 8.14
N GLU A 128 -12.55 -2.98 8.68
CA GLU A 128 -13.78 -2.61 7.99
C GLU A 128 -13.79 -1.14 7.58
N THR A 129 -13.36 -0.25 8.47
CA THR A 129 -13.26 1.19 8.23
C THR A 129 -12.28 1.48 7.07
N ASN A 130 -11.12 0.86 7.08
CA ASN A 130 -10.10 1.04 6.04
C ASN A 130 -10.55 0.43 4.70
N ALA A 131 -11.25 -0.70 4.72
CA ALA A 131 -11.83 -1.30 3.53
C ALA A 131 -12.92 -0.40 2.90
N THR A 132 -13.71 0.28 3.71
CA THR A 132 -14.73 1.24 3.25
C THR A 132 -14.08 2.40 2.49
N LEU A 133 -12.98 2.95 2.99
CA LEU A 133 -12.23 4.00 2.29
C LEU A 133 -11.71 3.51 0.94
N LEU A 134 -11.15 2.31 0.88
CA LEU A 134 -10.64 1.72 -0.36
C LEU A 134 -11.74 1.52 -1.40
N TRP A 135 -12.92 1.09 -0.97
CA TRP A 135 -14.08 0.93 -1.86
C TRP A 135 -14.52 2.25 -2.49
N SER A 136 -14.26 3.37 -1.82
CA SER A 136 -14.60 4.73 -2.28
C SER A 136 -13.55 5.35 -3.20
N CYS A 137 -12.40 4.70 -3.34
CA CYS A 137 -11.39 5.09 -4.34
C CYS A 137 -11.79 4.62 -5.77
#